data_5e8f7b578d059827b7b85db4d7c07247
#
_entry.id   5e8f7b578d059827b7b85db4d7c07247
#
_cell.length_a   1.000
_cell.length_b   1.000
_cell.length_c   1.000
_cell.angle_alpha   90.00
_cell.angle_beta   90.00
_cell.angle_gamma   90.00
#
_symmetry.space_group_name_H-M   'P 1'
#
loop_
_entity.id
_entity.type
_entity.pdbx_description
1 polymer ?
#
loop_
_entity_poly.entity_id
_entity_poly.type
_entity_poly.pdbx_seq_one_letter_code
_entity_poly.pdbx_strand_id
1 'polypeptide(L)'
;MDGSIERVRTVLRGEIPDHPPLYELFRNDAVINHFTGDTLTVENGPELVYRAYEPAVDATRPSVRPPGREETVRLPDGREQRHFRWTIWTENHTYASAAEYGAQKRRLLDTFDPAWSPQRQTSMAQTLAGHRSARDRLGEVFFFPGGPSPGLMGIIGEVGLEAFSYYLSDLPGLVGELLEMNTLNALAWIEHLPDDHGIEAVFCGDDIAFKTGPLLSPSWFDTHYMPRLARICQAYHRQGIRVLFHSDGNLLPILDGLVAAGIDGLNPLEVLAGMDPAVVHRRYPHLFLAGGIDVSQLLPYGSPGQVREVVRRAVDACQG
;
A
#
# COMPACT_ATOMS: atom_id res chain seq x y z
N MET A 1 -18.50 -2.64 -24.21
CA MET A 1 -17.76 -3.12 -23.01
C MET A 1 -16.72 -2.05 -22.73
N ASP A 2 -16.69 -1.59 -21.51
CA ASP A 2 -15.73 -0.57 -21.09
C ASP A 2 -14.31 -1.17 -21.10
N GLY A 3 -13.29 -0.35 -21.43
CA GLY A 3 -11.91 -0.76 -21.25
C GLY A 3 -11.55 -0.86 -19.76
N SER A 4 -10.46 -1.56 -19.42
CA SER A 4 -10.05 -1.80 -18.02
C SER A 4 -9.93 -0.51 -17.21
N ILE A 5 -9.33 0.54 -17.77
CA ILE A 5 -9.18 1.85 -17.10
C ILE A 5 -10.55 2.47 -16.79
N GLU A 6 -11.48 2.49 -17.75
CA GLU A 6 -12.81 3.10 -17.53
C GLU A 6 -13.62 2.29 -16.52
N ARG A 7 -13.51 0.97 -16.51
CA ARG A 7 -14.15 0.10 -15.52
C ARG A 7 -13.69 0.44 -14.10
N VAL A 8 -12.38 0.66 -13.89
CA VAL A 8 -11.87 1.09 -12.57
C VAL A 8 -12.37 2.49 -12.22
N ARG A 9 -12.39 3.42 -13.18
CA ARG A 9 -12.94 4.77 -12.97
C ARG A 9 -14.41 4.75 -12.55
N THR A 10 -15.19 3.83 -13.13
CA THR A 10 -16.60 3.61 -12.74
C THR A 10 -16.69 3.25 -11.26
N VAL A 11 -15.86 2.30 -10.79
CA VAL A 11 -15.78 1.96 -9.36
C VAL A 11 -15.34 3.16 -8.50
N LEU A 12 -14.35 3.91 -8.93
CA LEU A 12 -13.87 5.09 -8.20
C LEU A 12 -14.93 6.21 -8.08
N ARG A 13 -15.91 6.25 -9.00
CA ARG A 13 -17.07 7.16 -8.92
C ARG A 13 -18.19 6.61 -8.02
N GLY A 14 -18.07 5.38 -7.50
CA GLY A 14 -19.13 4.71 -6.73
C GLY A 14 -20.25 4.16 -7.60
N GLU A 15 -19.97 3.90 -8.87
CA GLU A 15 -20.90 3.34 -9.85
C GLU A 15 -20.60 1.85 -10.06
N ILE A 16 -21.58 1.08 -10.55
CA ILE A 16 -21.43 -0.34 -10.85
C ILE A 16 -20.87 -0.51 -12.26
N PRO A 17 -19.70 -1.16 -12.43
CA PRO A 17 -19.12 -1.42 -13.73
C PRO A 17 -19.85 -2.59 -14.46
N ASP A 18 -19.53 -2.82 -15.74
CA ASP A 18 -20.04 -3.95 -16.53
C ASP A 18 -19.64 -5.32 -15.93
N HIS A 19 -18.52 -5.38 -15.23
CA HIS A 19 -18.11 -6.46 -14.33
C HIS A 19 -17.06 -5.94 -13.33
N PRO A 20 -16.90 -6.58 -12.16
CA PRO A 20 -15.90 -6.17 -11.18
C PRO A 20 -14.49 -6.20 -11.77
N PRO A 21 -13.70 -5.12 -11.66
CA PRO A 21 -12.34 -5.10 -12.18
C PRO A 21 -11.43 -6.04 -11.39
N LEU A 22 -10.55 -6.75 -12.08
CA LEU A 22 -9.52 -7.56 -11.44
C LEU A 22 -8.32 -6.68 -11.08
N TYR A 23 -8.08 -6.55 -9.79
CA TYR A 23 -6.93 -5.83 -9.23
C TYR A 23 -5.92 -6.84 -8.65
N GLU A 24 -4.67 -6.83 -9.14
CA GLU A 24 -3.65 -7.76 -8.66
C GLU A 24 -2.21 -7.23 -8.84
N LEU A 25 -1.27 -7.81 -8.08
CA LEU A 25 0.16 -7.62 -8.21
C LEU A 25 0.85 -8.95 -8.48
N PHE A 26 1.30 -9.17 -9.71
CA PHE A 26 1.95 -10.43 -10.10
C PHE A 26 3.38 -10.55 -9.55
N ARG A 27 3.58 -11.61 -8.76
CA ARG A 27 4.88 -12.09 -8.27
C ARG A 27 4.96 -13.61 -8.43
N ASN A 28 4.61 -14.10 -9.63
CA ASN A 28 4.50 -15.52 -9.91
C ASN A 28 4.94 -15.82 -11.35
N ASP A 29 6.00 -16.62 -11.49
CA ASP A 29 6.56 -16.97 -12.79
C ASP A 29 5.55 -17.69 -13.70
N ALA A 30 4.80 -18.65 -13.14
CA ALA A 30 3.86 -19.45 -13.93
C ALA A 30 2.73 -18.60 -14.50
N VAL A 31 2.24 -17.59 -13.75
CA VAL A 31 1.23 -16.66 -14.22
C VAL A 31 1.78 -15.80 -15.36
N ILE A 32 2.98 -15.24 -15.20
CA ILE A 32 3.62 -14.41 -16.22
C ILE A 32 3.90 -15.23 -17.49
N ASN A 33 4.45 -16.44 -17.33
CA ASN A 33 4.68 -17.33 -18.45
C ASN A 33 3.38 -17.69 -19.21
N HIS A 34 2.29 -17.91 -18.46
CA HIS A 34 0.99 -18.21 -19.04
C HIS A 34 0.48 -17.09 -19.96
N PHE A 35 0.50 -15.86 -19.46
CA PHE A 35 -0.05 -14.72 -20.21
C PHE A 35 0.87 -14.22 -21.34
N THR A 36 2.17 -14.44 -21.22
CA THR A 36 3.13 -14.00 -22.24
C THR A 36 3.46 -15.06 -23.29
N GLY A 37 3.27 -16.35 -22.96
CA GLY A 37 3.70 -17.46 -23.77
C GLY A 37 5.23 -17.72 -23.75
N ASP A 38 5.98 -16.95 -22.98
CA ASP A 38 7.43 -16.99 -22.88
C ASP A 38 7.88 -17.46 -21.47
N THR A 39 9.11 -17.95 -21.36
CA THR A 39 9.69 -18.30 -20.06
C THR A 39 10.34 -17.08 -19.42
N LEU A 40 9.89 -16.72 -18.20
CA LEU A 40 10.40 -15.58 -17.44
C LEU A 40 11.81 -15.87 -16.90
N THR A 41 12.73 -14.96 -17.17
CA THR A 41 14.09 -14.90 -16.59
C THR A 41 14.34 -13.55 -15.93
N VAL A 42 15.47 -13.39 -15.25
CA VAL A 42 15.89 -12.10 -14.70
C VAL A 42 16.16 -11.08 -15.83
N GLU A 43 16.73 -11.57 -16.93
CA GLU A 43 17.16 -10.74 -18.07
C GLU A 43 15.98 -10.18 -18.87
N ASN A 44 14.95 -10.99 -19.13
CA ASN A 44 13.75 -10.57 -19.89
C ASN A 44 12.63 -10.05 -18.97
N GLY A 45 12.77 -10.19 -17.66
CA GLY A 45 11.76 -9.79 -16.67
C GLY A 45 11.32 -8.33 -16.77
N PRO A 46 12.22 -7.35 -17.03
CA PRO A 46 11.80 -5.96 -17.18
C PRO A 46 10.74 -5.71 -18.25
N GLU A 47 10.68 -6.56 -19.28
CA GLU A 47 9.68 -6.46 -20.34
C GLU A 47 8.50 -7.42 -20.11
N LEU A 48 8.78 -8.69 -19.84
CA LEU A 48 7.75 -9.73 -19.73
C LEU A 48 6.75 -9.47 -18.62
N VAL A 49 7.21 -8.98 -17.49
CA VAL A 49 6.32 -8.67 -16.36
C VAL A 49 5.23 -7.67 -16.78
N TYR A 50 5.59 -6.56 -17.40
CA TYR A 50 4.60 -5.58 -17.85
C TYR A 50 3.68 -6.11 -18.95
N ARG A 51 4.23 -6.86 -19.92
CA ARG A 51 3.45 -7.48 -21.00
C ARG A 51 2.40 -8.48 -20.49
N ALA A 52 2.63 -9.08 -19.31
CA ALA A 52 1.67 -10.01 -18.70
C ALA A 52 0.45 -9.31 -18.09
N TYR A 53 0.54 -8.02 -17.74
CA TYR A 53 -0.54 -7.33 -17.05
C TYR A 53 -1.75 -7.03 -17.94
N GLU A 54 -1.54 -6.49 -19.13
CA GLU A 54 -2.63 -6.03 -20.01
C GLU A 54 -3.67 -7.12 -20.32
N PRO A 55 -3.31 -8.36 -20.67
CA PRO A 55 -4.29 -9.42 -20.91
C PRO A 55 -4.84 -10.05 -19.62
N ALA A 56 -4.33 -9.70 -18.45
CA ALA A 56 -4.56 -10.43 -17.22
C ALA A 56 -5.36 -9.69 -16.16
N VAL A 57 -5.23 -8.37 -16.05
CA VAL A 57 -5.85 -7.57 -14.98
C VAL A 57 -6.35 -6.22 -15.48
N ASP A 58 -7.29 -5.63 -14.74
CA ASP A 58 -7.80 -4.28 -15.00
C ASP A 58 -7.04 -3.21 -14.23
N ALA A 59 -6.47 -3.57 -13.08
CA ALA A 59 -5.73 -2.62 -12.22
C ALA A 59 -4.56 -3.27 -11.49
N THR A 60 -3.57 -2.44 -11.16
CA THR A 60 -2.45 -2.84 -10.31
C THR A 60 -1.95 -1.68 -9.43
N ARG A 61 -1.04 -1.99 -8.51
CA ARG A 61 -0.48 -1.08 -7.52
C ARG A 61 1.03 -0.89 -7.71
N PRO A 62 1.68 -0.03 -6.90
CA PRO A 62 3.14 0.10 -6.91
C PRO A 62 3.87 -1.23 -6.74
N SER A 63 5.14 -1.23 -7.07
CA SER A 63 6.01 -2.41 -6.97
C SER A 63 5.82 -3.47 -8.06
N VAL A 64 5.26 -3.09 -9.22
CA VAL A 64 5.46 -3.88 -10.45
C VAL A 64 6.95 -3.91 -10.76
N ARG A 65 7.55 -5.06 -10.63
CA ARG A 65 9.01 -5.22 -10.78
C ARG A 65 9.38 -6.56 -11.42
N PRO A 66 10.52 -6.63 -12.13
CA PRO A 66 11.06 -7.90 -12.61
C PRO A 66 11.50 -8.79 -11.44
N PRO A 67 11.65 -10.10 -11.70
CA PRO A 67 12.26 -11.02 -10.74
C PRO A 67 13.72 -10.63 -10.46
N GLY A 68 14.12 -10.70 -9.21
CA GLY A 68 15.49 -10.47 -8.79
C GLY A 68 16.37 -11.73 -8.87
N ARG A 69 17.69 -11.54 -8.79
CA ARG A 69 18.62 -12.62 -8.47
C ARG A 69 18.62 -12.86 -6.97
N GLU A 70 18.73 -14.10 -6.57
CA GLU A 70 18.87 -14.46 -5.15
C GLU A 70 20.29 -14.19 -4.70
N GLU A 71 20.45 -13.25 -3.78
CA GLU A 71 21.76 -12.87 -3.23
C GLU A 71 21.61 -12.25 -1.84
N THR A 72 22.70 -12.25 -1.08
CA THR A 72 22.80 -11.49 0.17
C THR A 72 23.82 -10.37 -0.01
N VAL A 73 23.40 -9.15 0.27
CA VAL A 73 24.21 -7.95 0.15
C VAL A 73 24.43 -7.35 1.54
N ARG A 74 25.66 -6.92 1.85
CA ARG A 74 25.94 -6.16 3.06
C ARG A 74 25.81 -4.67 2.77
N LEU A 75 24.92 -4.03 3.51
CA LEU A 75 24.68 -2.59 3.39
C LEU A 75 25.85 -1.77 3.99
N PRO A 76 25.99 -0.48 3.64
CA PRO A 76 27.06 0.38 4.19
C PRO A 76 27.02 0.54 5.71
N ASP A 77 25.84 0.39 6.33
CA ASP A 77 25.64 0.43 7.78
C ASP A 77 25.89 -0.93 8.48
N GLY A 78 26.32 -1.93 7.72
CA GLY A 78 26.71 -3.25 8.21
C GLY A 78 25.58 -4.28 8.26
N ARG A 79 24.31 -3.88 8.04
CA ARG A 79 23.17 -4.79 8.00
C ARG A 79 23.19 -5.70 6.78
N GLU A 80 22.57 -6.86 6.87
CA GLU A 80 22.33 -7.73 5.73
C GLU A 80 21.01 -7.38 5.04
N GLN A 81 21.06 -7.45 3.70
CA GLN A 81 19.88 -7.41 2.85
C GLN A 81 19.85 -8.67 2.00
N ARG A 82 18.76 -9.45 2.11
CA ARG A 82 18.55 -10.69 1.35
C ARG A 82 17.58 -10.43 0.23
N HIS A 83 18.04 -10.61 -0.98
CA HIS A 83 17.24 -10.55 -2.19
C HIS A 83 16.71 -11.95 -2.50
N PHE A 84 15.42 -12.08 -2.66
CA PHE A 84 14.73 -13.24 -3.16
C PHE A 84 14.19 -12.93 -4.55
N ARG A 85 13.71 -13.94 -5.25
CA ARG A 85 13.17 -13.74 -6.60
C ARG A 85 12.14 -12.60 -6.70
N TRP A 86 11.26 -12.45 -5.71
CA TRP A 86 10.16 -11.48 -5.75
C TRP A 86 10.13 -10.51 -4.56
N THR A 87 10.97 -10.71 -3.57
CA THR A 87 10.99 -9.88 -2.36
C THR A 87 12.40 -9.52 -1.95
N ILE A 88 12.53 -8.50 -1.14
CA ILE A 88 13.78 -8.11 -0.49
C ILE A 88 13.47 -8.01 1.01
N TRP A 89 14.29 -8.67 1.79
CA TRP A 89 14.28 -8.56 3.24
C TRP A 89 15.55 -7.85 3.70
N THR A 90 15.38 -6.90 4.62
CA THR A 90 16.50 -6.15 5.20
C THR A 90 16.47 -6.30 6.71
N GLU A 91 17.60 -6.57 7.33
CA GLU A 91 17.73 -6.59 8.78
C GLU A 91 17.28 -5.26 9.41
N ASN A 92 16.63 -5.37 10.58
CA ASN A 92 16.26 -4.19 11.35
C ASN A 92 17.52 -3.49 11.93
N HIS A 93 17.41 -2.20 12.17
CA HIS A 93 18.43 -1.49 12.93
C HIS A 93 18.43 -1.95 14.39
N THR A 94 19.63 -2.14 14.94
CA THR A 94 19.82 -2.45 16.35
C THR A 94 20.45 -1.24 17.06
N TYR A 95 19.84 -0.83 18.16
CA TYR A 95 20.34 0.21 19.04
C TYR A 95 20.71 -0.39 20.40
N ALA A 96 21.77 0.09 21.02
CA ALA A 96 22.22 -0.42 22.29
C ALA A 96 21.24 -0.11 23.44
N SER A 97 20.36 0.89 23.26
CA SER A 97 19.33 1.27 24.23
C SER A 97 18.25 2.15 23.63
N ALA A 98 17.11 2.27 24.32
CA ALA A 98 16.07 3.25 23.99
C ALA A 98 16.61 4.69 23.98
N ALA A 99 17.56 5.01 24.84
CA ALA A 99 18.19 6.34 24.90
C ALA A 99 18.99 6.65 23.62
N GLU A 100 19.71 5.68 23.06
CA GLU A 100 20.43 5.83 21.81
C GLU A 100 19.47 6.04 20.63
N TYR A 101 18.44 5.18 20.51
CA TYR A 101 17.39 5.35 19.52
C TYR A 101 16.74 6.74 19.62
N GLY A 102 16.34 7.13 20.85
CA GLY A 102 15.73 8.43 21.11
C GLY A 102 16.62 9.59 20.70
N ALA A 103 17.92 9.53 21.05
CA ALA A 103 18.88 10.58 20.69
C ALA A 103 19.05 10.71 19.16
N GLN A 104 19.04 9.59 18.43
CA GLN A 104 19.10 9.64 16.95
C GLN A 104 17.81 10.21 16.36
N LYS A 105 16.65 9.82 16.86
CA LYS A 105 15.36 10.34 16.38
C LYS A 105 15.18 11.83 16.71
N ARG A 106 15.63 12.27 17.88
CA ARG A 106 15.64 13.71 18.22
C ARG A 106 16.49 14.52 17.24
N ARG A 107 17.70 14.07 16.91
CA ARG A 107 18.52 14.75 15.89
C ARG A 107 17.82 14.84 14.54
N LEU A 108 17.11 13.77 14.14
CA LEU A 108 16.33 13.79 12.90
C LEU A 108 15.20 14.83 12.98
N LEU A 109 14.45 14.88 14.08
CA LEU A 109 13.38 15.84 14.31
C LEU A 109 13.90 17.28 14.36
N ASP A 110 15.02 17.52 15.05
CA ASP A 110 15.64 18.85 15.20
C ASP A 110 16.15 19.42 13.87
N THR A 111 16.53 18.55 12.93
CA THR A 111 17.02 18.93 11.59
C THR A 111 15.95 18.88 10.52
N PHE A 112 14.74 18.43 10.86
CA PHE A 112 13.65 18.32 9.91
C PHE A 112 13.12 19.70 9.50
N ASP A 113 13.14 19.95 8.20
CA ASP A 113 12.52 21.13 7.59
C ASP A 113 11.43 20.68 6.60
N PRO A 114 10.15 20.96 6.86
CA PRO A 114 9.06 20.65 5.94
C PRO A 114 9.01 21.59 4.73
N ALA A 115 9.79 22.66 4.70
CA ALA A 115 9.77 23.62 3.61
C ALA A 115 10.08 22.98 2.26
N TRP A 116 9.40 23.46 1.23
CA TRP A 116 9.64 22.96 -0.13
C TRP A 116 10.99 23.44 -0.65
N SER A 117 11.80 22.50 -1.12
CA SER A 117 13.16 22.76 -1.55
C SER A 117 13.41 22.28 -2.99
N PRO A 118 14.46 22.77 -3.68
CA PRO A 118 14.84 22.28 -5.01
C PRO A 118 15.09 20.76 -5.04
N GLN A 119 15.61 20.17 -3.96
CA GLN A 119 15.80 18.73 -3.85
C GLN A 119 14.46 17.98 -3.81
N ARG A 120 13.48 18.48 -3.05
CA ARG A 120 12.12 17.94 -3.01
C ARG A 120 11.44 18.05 -4.37
N GLN A 121 11.60 19.17 -5.07
CA GLN A 121 11.10 19.38 -6.43
C GLN A 121 11.69 18.35 -7.40
N THR A 122 12.99 18.12 -7.35
CA THR A 122 13.67 17.13 -8.19
C THR A 122 13.19 15.72 -7.89
N SER A 123 13.09 15.35 -6.62
CA SER A 123 12.58 14.04 -6.19
C SER A 123 11.13 13.80 -6.65
N MET A 124 10.27 14.81 -6.53
CA MET A 124 8.90 14.74 -7.04
C MET A 124 8.87 14.52 -8.56
N ALA A 125 9.64 15.31 -9.31
CA ALA A 125 9.70 15.19 -10.76
C ALA A 125 10.15 13.78 -11.20
N GLN A 126 11.13 13.19 -10.50
CA GLN A 126 11.58 11.81 -10.74
C GLN A 126 10.48 10.79 -10.41
N THR A 127 9.80 10.95 -9.29
CA THR A 127 8.68 10.07 -8.89
C THR A 127 7.56 10.12 -9.92
N LEU A 128 7.13 11.30 -10.34
CA LEU A 128 6.08 11.46 -11.36
C LEU A 128 6.51 10.93 -12.73
N ALA A 129 7.79 11.07 -13.11
CA ALA A 129 8.33 10.46 -14.31
C ALA A 129 8.27 8.92 -14.24
N GLY A 130 8.59 8.35 -13.08
CA GLY A 130 8.44 6.91 -12.82
C GLY A 130 6.99 6.44 -12.92
N HIS A 131 6.04 7.21 -12.37
CA HIS A 131 4.61 6.89 -12.49
C HIS A 131 4.11 6.95 -13.95
N ARG A 132 4.54 7.96 -14.72
CA ARG A 132 4.23 8.03 -16.15
C ARG A 132 4.79 6.82 -16.91
N SER A 133 6.07 6.52 -16.71
CA SER A 133 6.70 5.36 -17.33
C SER A 133 6.01 4.03 -17.00
N ALA A 134 5.57 3.86 -15.73
CA ALA A 134 4.83 2.67 -15.33
C ALA A 134 3.47 2.58 -16.07
N ARG A 135 2.72 3.68 -16.13
CA ARG A 135 1.44 3.73 -16.89
C ARG A 135 1.62 3.44 -18.36
N ASP A 136 2.62 4.07 -19.01
CA ASP A 136 2.89 3.87 -20.42
C ASP A 136 3.21 2.40 -20.74
N ARG A 137 3.89 1.71 -19.83
CA ARG A 137 4.24 0.29 -19.99
C ARG A 137 3.10 -0.67 -19.64
N LEU A 138 2.17 -0.25 -18.78
CA LEU A 138 0.99 -1.04 -18.39
C LEU A 138 -0.15 -0.93 -19.41
N GLY A 139 -0.11 0.05 -20.34
CA GLY A 139 -1.13 0.23 -21.37
C GLY A 139 -2.52 0.50 -20.80
N GLU A 140 -3.48 -0.36 -21.07
CA GLU A 140 -4.88 -0.25 -20.64
C GLU A 140 -5.14 -0.69 -19.20
N VAL A 141 -4.10 -0.95 -18.39
CA VAL A 141 -4.23 -1.31 -16.97
C VAL A 141 -4.21 -0.07 -16.09
N PHE A 142 -5.20 0.10 -15.23
CA PHE A 142 -5.23 1.20 -14.27
C PHE A 142 -4.13 1.04 -13.23
N PHE A 143 -3.28 2.05 -13.08
CA PHE A 143 -2.17 2.05 -12.14
C PHE A 143 -2.47 2.95 -10.94
N PHE A 144 -2.53 2.35 -9.74
CA PHE A 144 -2.53 3.07 -8.48
C PHE A 144 -1.08 3.40 -8.07
N PRO A 145 -0.58 4.62 -8.22
CA PRO A 145 0.75 4.96 -7.71
C PRO A 145 0.80 4.94 -6.19
N GLY A 146 1.99 4.71 -5.63
CA GLY A 146 2.21 4.84 -4.19
C GLY A 146 2.08 6.29 -3.75
N GLY A 147 1.38 6.48 -2.64
CA GLY A 147 1.26 7.78 -1.98
C GLY A 147 1.72 7.70 -0.53
N PRO A 148 2.17 8.83 0.06
CA PRO A 148 2.54 8.88 1.46
C PRO A 148 1.38 8.60 2.41
N SER A 149 1.70 7.98 3.55
CA SER A 149 0.85 7.68 4.69
C SER A 149 1.45 8.28 5.97
N PRO A 150 0.82 8.17 7.15
CA PRO A 150 1.47 8.55 8.41
C PRO A 150 2.76 7.75 8.69
N GLY A 151 2.89 6.54 8.13
CA GLY A 151 4.14 5.79 8.09
C GLY A 151 4.49 5.07 9.39
N LEU A 152 3.50 4.58 10.13
CA LEU A 152 3.71 3.80 11.35
C LEU A 152 4.50 2.53 11.06
N MET A 153 4.16 1.83 9.94
CA MET A 153 4.90 0.64 9.52
C MET A 153 6.38 0.93 9.27
N GLY A 154 6.71 2.10 8.69
CA GLY A 154 8.11 2.49 8.48
C GLY A 154 8.88 2.67 9.79
N ILE A 155 8.24 3.24 10.82
CA ILE A 155 8.83 3.41 12.16
C ILE A 155 9.04 2.04 12.82
N ILE A 156 8.05 1.16 12.75
CA ILE A 156 8.14 -0.22 13.27
C ILE A 156 9.18 -1.02 12.49
N GLY A 157 9.15 -0.95 11.16
CA GLY A 157 10.02 -1.71 10.27
C GLY A 157 11.50 -1.36 10.40
N GLU A 158 11.83 -0.18 10.89
CA GLU A 158 13.21 0.22 11.14
C GLU A 158 13.87 -0.63 12.23
N VAL A 159 13.16 -0.90 13.33
CA VAL A 159 13.71 -1.54 14.53
C VAL A 159 13.10 -2.89 14.84
N GLY A 160 12.02 -3.26 14.13
CA GLY A 160 11.19 -4.42 14.43
C GLY A 160 10.20 -4.19 15.56
N LEU A 161 9.16 -5.02 15.57
CA LEU A 161 8.02 -4.82 16.48
C LEU A 161 8.40 -4.93 17.96
N GLU A 162 9.30 -5.84 18.32
CA GLU A 162 9.72 -6.03 19.71
C GLU A 162 10.40 -4.77 20.26
N ALA A 163 11.46 -4.29 19.58
CA ALA A 163 12.17 -3.08 19.99
C ALA A 163 11.25 -1.85 19.97
N PHE A 164 10.41 -1.72 18.93
CA PHE A 164 9.41 -0.67 18.84
C PHE A 164 8.48 -0.64 20.06
N SER A 165 8.03 -1.81 20.54
CA SER A 165 7.13 -1.90 21.71
C SER A 165 7.78 -1.35 22.98
N TYR A 166 9.07 -1.63 23.19
CA TYR A 166 9.82 -1.04 24.30
C TYR A 166 10.01 0.46 24.11
N TYR A 167 10.40 0.91 22.91
CA TYR A 167 10.64 2.33 22.65
C TYR A 167 9.37 3.18 22.75
N LEU A 168 8.22 2.61 22.39
CA LEU A 168 6.93 3.27 22.56
C LEU A 168 6.61 3.56 24.04
N SER A 169 6.99 2.62 24.94
CA SER A 169 6.83 2.76 26.39
C SER A 169 7.86 3.70 27.02
N ASP A 170 9.15 3.52 26.64
CA ASP A 170 10.27 4.21 27.29
C ASP A 170 10.44 5.66 26.81
N LEU A 171 9.91 5.98 25.61
CA LEU A 171 10.05 7.28 24.97
C LEU A 171 8.67 7.87 24.63
N PRO A 172 7.87 8.21 25.66
CA PRO A 172 6.51 8.70 25.45
C PRO A 172 6.51 9.96 24.58
N GLY A 173 5.63 9.97 23.59
CA GLY A 173 5.49 11.07 22.62
C GLY A 173 6.38 11.00 21.39
N LEU A 174 7.54 10.33 21.43
CA LEU A 174 8.48 10.28 20.30
C LEU A 174 7.85 9.72 19.02
N VAL A 175 7.10 8.61 19.13
CA VAL A 175 6.40 8.01 17.97
C VAL A 175 5.38 9.00 17.38
N GLY A 176 4.65 9.72 18.22
CA GLY A 176 3.73 10.77 17.78
C GLY A 176 4.42 11.91 17.03
N GLU A 177 5.63 12.31 17.47
CA GLU A 177 6.43 13.34 16.79
C GLU A 177 6.99 12.83 15.44
N LEU A 178 7.41 11.56 15.37
CA LEU A 178 7.84 10.95 14.10
C LEU A 178 6.68 10.83 13.10
N LEU A 179 5.50 10.43 13.56
CA LEU A 179 4.30 10.43 12.73
C LEU A 179 3.93 11.83 12.25
N GLU A 180 4.10 12.86 13.10
CA GLU A 180 3.86 14.26 12.70
C GLU A 180 4.85 14.71 11.63
N MET A 181 6.13 14.41 11.80
CA MET A 181 7.16 14.67 10.79
C MET A 181 6.81 14.03 9.44
N ASN A 182 6.42 12.75 9.44
CA ASN A 182 6.00 12.04 8.24
C ASN A 182 4.77 12.70 7.61
N THR A 183 3.81 13.10 8.43
CA THR A 183 2.60 13.79 7.98
C THR A 183 2.91 15.12 7.31
N LEU A 184 3.78 15.94 7.91
CA LEU A 184 4.21 17.20 7.32
C LEU A 184 4.94 16.99 6.00
N ASN A 185 5.78 15.94 5.90
CA ASN A 185 6.39 15.53 4.64
C ASN A 185 5.35 15.14 3.58
N ALA A 186 4.35 14.36 3.99
CA ALA A 186 3.27 13.94 3.11
C ALA A 186 2.48 15.14 2.57
N LEU A 187 2.10 16.05 3.46
CA LEU A 187 1.36 17.27 3.10
C LEU A 187 2.17 18.14 2.14
N ALA A 188 3.45 18.38 2.45
CA ALA A 188 4.33 19.16 1.57
C ALA A 188 4.44 18.53 0.18
N TRP A 189 4.51 17.18 0.09
CA TRP A 189 4.53 16.49 -1.20
C TRP A 189 3.21 16.63 -1.95
N ILE A 190 2.07 16.40 -1.30
CA ILE A 190 0.75 16.44 -1.95
C ILE A 190 0.41 17.87 -2.41
N GLU A 191 0.70 18.87 -1.58
CA GLU A 191 0.38 20.29 -1.87
C GLU A 191 1.20 20.89 -3.01
N HIS A 192 2.35 20.27 -3.35
CA HIS A 192 3.20 20.70 -4.46
C HIS A 192 3.07 19.82 -5.71
N LEU A 193 2.09 18.92 -5.76
CA LEU A 193 1.78 18.21 -7.00
C LEU A 193 1.42 19.22 -8.10
N PRO A 194 2.00 19.10 -9.31
CA PRO A 194 1.63 19.95 -10.43
C PRO A 194 0.20 19.63 -10.91
N ASP A 195 -0.51 20.60 -11.48
CA ASP A 195 -1.89 20.44 -11.96
C ASP A 195 -2.06 19.26 -12.94
N ASP A 196 -1.02 18.94 -13.70
CA ASP A 196 -0.98 17.85 -14.68
C ASP A 196 -0.41 16.53 -14.13
N HIS A 197 -0.44 16.34 -12.80
CA HIS A 197 0.12 15.14 -12.13
C HIS A 197 -0.49 13.83 -12.65
N GLY A 198 -1.73 13.84 -13.13
CA GLY A 198 -2.43 12.71 -13.72
C GLY A 198 -2.69 11.53 -12.77
N ILE A 199 -2.73 11.76 -11.47
CA ILE A 199 -3.04 10.75 -10.45
C ILE A 199 -4.52 10.86 -10.11
N GLU A 200 -5.29 9.80 -10.33
CA GLU A 200 -6.73 9.75 -10.02
C GLU A 200 -7.00 9.10 -8.66
N ALA A 201 -6.16 8.13 -8.30
CA ALA A 201 -6.19 7.47 -7.00
C ALA A 201 -4.77 7.03 -6.59
N VAL A 202 -4.51 6.99 -5.28
CA VAL A 202 -3.24 6.54 -4.71
C VAL A 202 -3.41 5.28 -3.88
N PHE A 203 -2.39 4.44 -3.87
CA PHE A 203 -2.21 3.36 -2.92
C PHE A 203 -1.48 3.91 -1.68
N CYS A 204 -2.21 4.09 -0.58
CA CYS A 204 -1.70 4.61 0.69
C CYS A 204 -1.49 3.44 1.66
N GLY A 205 -0.27 2.88 1.69
CA GLY A 205 0.03 1.67 2.45
C GLY A 205 0.63 1.98 3.82
N ASP A 206 0.07 1.33 4.87
CA ASP A 206 0.61 1.37 6.22
C ASP A 206 0.06 0.16 7.00
N ASP A 207 0.81 -0.96 7.06
CA ASP A 207 0.34 -2.17 7.75
C ASP A 207 0.28 -1.95 9.26
N ILE A 208 -0.94 -1.82 9.79
CA ILE A 208 -1.23 -1.40 11.16
C ILE A 208 -2.02 -2.43 11.97
N ALA A 209 -2.20 -3.63 11.41
CA ALA A 209 -2.94 -4.69 12.10
C ALA A 209 -2.32 -6.08 11.87
N PHE A 210 -2.63 -6.99 12.81
CA PHE A 210 -2.45 -8.43 12.69
C PHE A 210 -3.78 -9.12 12.38
N LYS A 211 -3.76 -10.42 12.14
CA LYS A 211 -4.99 -11.24 12.00
C LYS A 211 -5.94 -11.12 13.19
N THR A 212 -5.42 -10.84 14.37
CA THR A 212 -6.20 -10.77 15.62
C THR A 212 -6.71 -9.36 15.96
N GLY A 213 -6.25 -8.33 15.26
CA GLY A 213 -6.62 -6.93 15.50
C GLY A 213 -5.50 -5.94 15.25
N PRO A 214 -5.73 -4.65 15.54
CA PRO A 214 -4.73 -3.59 15.36
C PRO A 214 -3.46 -3.83 16.17
N LEU A 215 -2.32 -3.31 15.68
CA LEU A 215 -1.01 -3.41 16.34
C LEU A 215 -0.97 -2.71 17.71
N LEU A 216 -1.74 -1.66 17.86
CA LEU A 216 -1.87 -0.87 19.09
C LEU A 216 -3.36 -0.73 19.45
N SER A 217 -3.66 -0.18 20.64
CA SER A 217 -5.06 -0.01 21.06
C SER A 217 -5.84 0.91 20.14
N PRO A 218 -7.14 0.71 19.94
CA PRO A 218 -7.98 1.63 19.16
C PRO A 218 -7.86 3.08 19.65
N SER A 219 -7.84 3.31 20.96
CA SER A 219 -7.68 4.66 21.52
C SER A 219 -6.34 5.30 21.20
N TRP A 220 -5.27 4.52 21.04
CA TRP A 220 -3.99 5.02 20.56
C TRP A 220 -4.09 5.48 19.10
N PHE A 221 -4.75 4.68 18.26
CA PHE A 221 -4.99 5.05 16.86
C PHE A 221 -5.83 6.33 16.76
N ASP A 222 -6.90 6.43 17.54
CA ASP A 222 -7.77 7.61 17.54
C ASP A 222 -7.01 8.89 17.93
N THR A 223 -6.04 8.77 18.84
CA THR A 223 -5.27 9.92 19.35
C THR A 223 -4.10 10.28 18.43
N HIS A 224 -3.38 9.28 17.92
CA HIS A 224 -2.08 9.52 17.28
C HIS A 224 -2.08 9.30 15.78
N TYR A 225 -2.89 8.40 15.25
CA TYR A 225 -2.85 8.00 13.84
C TYR A 225 -3.97 8.65 13.01
N MET A 226 -5.22 8.49 13.44
CA MET A 226 -6.39 8.95 12.66
C MET A 226 -6.38 10.45 12.34
N PRO A 227 -6.01 11.37 13.26
CA PRO A 227 -5.97 12.79 12.93
C PRO A 227 -4.92 13.12 11.83
N ARG A 228 -3.83 12.35 11.77
CA ARG A 228 -2.78 12.51 10.77
C ARG A 228 -3.21 11.97 9.41
N LEU A 229 -3.80 10.78 9.41
CA LEU A 229 -4.38 10.19 8.20
C LEU A 229 -5.46 11.11 7.61
N ALA A 230 -6.33 11.70 8.45
CA ALA A 230 -7.37 12.62 8.00
C ALA A 230 -6.81 13.85 7.28
N ARG A 231 -5.72 14.44 7.78
CA ARG A 231 -5.02 15.55 7.11
C ARG A 231 -4.47 15.15 5.74
N ILE A 232 -3.90 13.94 5.65
CA ILE A 232 -3.36 13.39 4.40
C ILE A 232 -4.49 13.13 3.40
N CYS A 233 -5.57 12.43 3.80
CA CYS A 233 -6.72 12.19 2.94
C CYS A 233 -7.34 13.50 2.45
N GLN A 234 -7.52 14.49 3.33
CA GLN A 234 -8.03 15.80 2.96
C GLN A 234 -7.13 16.52 1.94
N ALA A 235 -5.80 16.38 2.07
CA ALA A 235 -4.87 16.96 1.11
C ALA A 235 -5.01 16.29 -0.27
N TYR A 236 -5.11 14.96 -0.33
CA TYR A 236 -5.37 14.22 -1.57
C TYR A 236 -6.71 14.63 -2.21
N HIS A 237 -7.77 14.74 -1.41
CA HIS A 237 -9.09 15.15 -1.92
C HIS A 237 -9.09 16.56 -2.52
N ARG A 238 -8.31 17.50 -1.95
CA ARG A 238 -8.14 18.85 -2.56
C ARG A 238 -7.48 18.80 -3.94
N GLN A 239 -6.69 17.77 -4.21
CA GLN A 239 -6.08 17.51 -5.52
C GLN A 239 -6.96 16.61 -6.44
N GLY A 240 -8.17 16.27 -6.01
CA GLY A 240 -9.06 15.36 -6.75
C GLY A 240 -8.64 13.89 -6.74
N ILE A 241 -7.77 13.50 -5.82
CA ILE A 241 -7.18 12.16 -5.73
C ILE A 241 -7.93 11.32 -4.71
N ARG A 242 -8.35 10.10 -5.09
CA ARG A 242 -8.95 9.10 -4.19
C ARG A 242 -7.87 8.33 -3.42
N VAL A 243 -8.19 7.89 -2.20
CA VAL A 243 -7.27 7.18 -1.33
C VAL A 243 -7.69 5.74 -1.15
N LEU A 244 -6.94 4.80 -1.78
CA LEU A 244 -7.00 3.37 -1.48
C LEU A 244 -6.07 3.08 -0.31
N PHE A 245 -6.63 2.94 0.89
CA PHE A 245 -5.85 2.60 2.07
C PHE A 245 -5.53 1.12 2.11
N HIS A 246 -4.27 0.79 2.38
CA HIS A 246 -3.80 -0.59 2.48
C HIS A 246 -3.24 -0.89 3.87
N SER A 247 -3.78 -1.95 4.46
CA SER A 247 -3.20 -2.64 5.62
C SER A 247 -3.69 -4.07 5.64
N ASP A 248 -2.78 -5.01 5.77
CA ASP A 248 -3.12 -6.38 6.10
C ASP A 248 -3.74 -6.46 7.51
N GLY A 249 -4.36 -7.59 7.83
CA GLY A 249 -4.89 -7.90 9.15
C GLY A 249 -6.34 -7.48 9.39
N ASN A 250 -6.76 -7.60 10.65
CA ASN A 250 -8.11 -7.28 11.09
C ASN A 250 -8.23 -5.82 11.51
N LEU A 251 -8.81 -5.01 10.64
CA LEU A 251 -9.03 -3.59 10.85
C LEU A 251 -10.39 -3.26 11.47
N LEU A 252 -11.30 -4.23 11.64
CA LEU A 252 -12.66 -3.97 12.13
C LEU A 252 -12.73 -3.12 13.41
N PRO A 253 -11.82 -3.29 14.42
CA PRO A 253 -11.86 -2.48 15.63
C PRO A 253 -11.54 -0.99 15.44
N ILE A 254 -10.88 -0.63 14.33
CA ILE A 254 -10.47 0.76 14.03
C ILE A 254 -11.05 1.26 12.69
N LEU A 255 -11.91 0.48 12.05
CA LEU A 255 -12.40 0.79 10.71
C LEU A 255 -13.26 2.07 10.69
N ASP A 256 -14.06 2.34 11.73
CA ASP A 256 -14.81 3.59 11.87
C ASP A 256 -13.89 4.81 11.84
N GLY A 257 -12.76 4.73 12.54
CA GLY A 257 -11.74 5.78 12.55
C GLY A 257 -11.08 5.99 11.19
N LEU A 258 -10.74 4.91 10.49
CA LEU A 258 -10.17 4.96 9.13
C LEU A 258 -11.14 5.62 8.14
N VAL A 259 -12.41 5.23 8.18
CA VAL A 259 -13.45 5.81 7.32
C VAL A 259 -13.68 7.29 7.66
N ALA A 260 -13.77 7.63 8.95
CA ALA A 260 -13.88 9.02 9.40
C ALA A 260 -12.65 9.87 9.03
N ALA A 261 -11.47 9.26 8.92
CA ALA A 261 -10.27 9.94 8.43
C ALA A 261 -10.32 10.24 6.92
N GLY A 262 -11.26 9.64 6.18
CA GLY A 262 -11.52 9.98 4.78
C GLY A 262 -10.85 9.07 3.77
N ILE A 263 -10.62 7.80 4.08
CA ILE A 263 -10.24 6.82 3.05
C ILE A 263 -11.42 6.62 2.09
N ASP A 264 -11.14 6.45 0.79
CA ASP A 264 -12.17 6.20 -0.23
C ASP A 264 -12.33 4.71 -0.53
N GLY A 265 -11.28 3.93 -0.31
CA GLY A 265 -11.28 2.49 -0.52
C GLY A 265 -10.37 1.75 0.45
N LEU A 266 -10.55 0.44 0.53
CA LEU A 266 -9.82 -0.46 1.43
C LEU A 266 -9.21 -1.65 0.68
N ASN A 267 -7.94 -1.94 0.97
CA ASN A 267 -7.16 -3.06 0.43
C ASN A 267 -6.15 -3.60 1.47
N PRO A 268 -5.93 -4.94 1.53
CA PRO A 268 -6.85 -5.96 1.08
C PRO A 268 -7.96 -6.14 2.11
N LEU A 269 -8.97 -6.94 1.73
CA LEU A 269 -9.88 -7.49 2.73
C LEU A 269 -9.36 -8.88 3.08
N GLU A 270 -8.54 -8.98 4.12
CA GLU A 270 -7.97 -10.27 4.53
C GLU A 270 -9.03 -11.14 5.22
N VAL A 271 -9.71 -11.99 4.45
CA VAL A 271 -10.84 -12.80 4.94
C VAL A 271 -10.46 -13.74 6.07
N LEU A 272 -9.22 -14.25 6.10
CA LEU A 272 -8.73 -15.09 7.19
C LEU A 272 -8.42 -14.31 8.48
N ALA A 273 -8.37 -12.99 8.40
CA ALA A 273 -8.32 -12.10 9.56
C ALA A 273 -9.72 -11.60 10.00
N GLY A 274 -10.79 -12.06 9.32
CA GLY A 274 -12.17 -11.66 9.64
C GLY A 274 -12.68 -10.46 8.84
N MET A 275 -11.92 -9.96 7.87
CA MET A 275 -12.33 -8.87 6.98
C MET A 275 -13.23 -9.41 5.85
N ASP A 276 -14.48 -9.75 6.20
CA ASP A 276 -15.48 -10.20 5.23
C ASP A 276 -15.96 -9.03 4.36
N PRO A 277 -15.82 -9.09 3.01
CA PRO A 277 -16.28 -8.04 2.10
C PRO A 277 -17.76 -7.68 2.30
N ALA A 278 -18.63 -8.68 2.53
CA ALA A 278 -20.05 -8.44 2.76
C ALA A 278 -20.32 -7.63 4.05
N VAL A 279 -19.53 -7.85 5.09
CA VAL A 279 -19.66 -7.12 6.37
C VAL A 279 -19.19 -5.67 6.18
N VAL A 280 -18.05 -5.48 5.53
CA VAL A 280 -17.47 -4.15 5.28
C VAL A 280 -18.38 -3.35 4.35
N HIS A 281 -18.84 -3.94 3.24
CA HIS A 281 -19.73 -3.27 2.29
C HIS A 281 -21.05 -2.83 2.91
N ARG A 282 -21.70 -3.70 3.69
CA ARG A 282 -22.95 -3.32 4.38
C ARG A 282 -22.79 -2.15 5.36
N ARG A 283 -21.62 -2.08 6.03
CA ARG A 283 -21.32 -1.01 7.00
C ARG A 283 -20.92 0.28 6.32
N TYR A 284 -20.18 0.19 5.20
CA TYR A 284 -19.63 1.33 4.47
C TYR A 284 -19.82 1.16 2.96
N PRO A 285 -21.05 1.29 2.45
CA PRO A 285 -21.36 1.04 1.03
C PRO A 285 -20.73 2.05 0.06
N HIS A 286 -20.17 3.14 0.58
CA HIS A 286 -19.48 4.17 -0.21
C HIS A 286 -18.00 3.87 -0.42
N LEU A 287 -17.42 2.91 0.30
CA LEU A 287 -16.03 2.49 0.08
C LEU A 287 -15.93 1.58 -1.13
N PHE A 288 -14.99 1.85 -2.02
CA PHE A 288 -14.59 0.83 -2.98
C PHE A 288 -13.65 -0.18 -2.31
N LEU A 289 -13.89 -1.46 -2.60
CA LEU A 289 -13.20 -2.56 -1.94
C LEU A 289 -12.32 -3.30 -2.92
N ALA A 290 -11.06 -3.55 -2.55
CA ALA A 290 -10.12 -4.33 -3.35
C ALA A 290 -9.56 -5.48 -2.52
N GLY A 291 -9.85 -6.74 -2.89
CA GLY A 291 -9.43 -7.93 -2.16
C GLY A 291 -10.57 -8.89 -1.87
N GLY A 292 -10.57 -9.55 -0.71
CA GLY A 292 -11.60 -10.51 -0.31
C GLY A 292 -11.39 -11.92 -0.85
N ILE A 293 -10.30 -12.17 -1.57
CA ILE A 293 -9.90 -13.50 -2.06
C ILE A 293 -8.61 -13.92 -1.36
N ASP A 294 -8.67 -15.03 -0.64
CA ASP A 294 -7.52 -15.49 0.15
C ASP A 294 -6.38 -15.99 -0.73
N VAL A 295 -5.23 -15.31 -0.61
CA VAL A 295 -4.01 -15.59 -1.35
C VAL A 295 -3.10 -16.62 -0.67
N SER A 296 -3.41 -16.99 0.57
CA SER A 296 -2.54 -17.85 1.39
C SER A 296 -2.96 -19.32 1.44
N GLN A 297 -4.24 -19.61 1.29
CA GLN A 297 -4.80 -20.96 1.33
C GLN A 297 -5.62 -21.27 0.07
N LEU A 298 -6.58 -20.38 -0.28
CA LEU A 298 -7.49 -20.65 -1.39
C LEU A 298 -6.77 -20.66 -2.75
N LEU A 299 -6.02 -19.60 -3.07
CA LEU A 299 -5.35 -19.53 -4.38
C LEU A 299 -4.26 -20.59 -4.56
N PRO A 300 -3.40 -20.90 -3.55
CA PRO A 300 -2.37 -21.93 -3.72
C PRO A 300 -2.90 -23.37 -3.72
N TYR A 301 -3.95 -23.66 -2.96
CA TYR A 301 -4.37 -25.05 -2.67
C TYR A 301 -5.81 -25.35 -3.05
N GLY A 302 -6.62 -24.36 -3.36
CA GLY A 302 -8.01 -24.55 -3.77
C GLY A 302 -8.14 -24.98 -5.22
N SER A 303 -9.20 -25.72 -5.53
CA SER A 303 -9.58 -26.01 -6.91
C SER A 303 -10.11 -24.77 -7.64
N PRO A 304 -10.01 -24.69 -8.97
CA PRO A 304 -10.60 -23.60 -9.74
C PRO A 304 -12.11 -23.41 -9.47
N GLY A 305 -12.84 -24.49 -9.13
CA GLY A 305 -14.24 -24.42 -8.76
C GLY A 305 -14.46 -23.67 -7.45
N GLN A 306 -13.64 -23.95 -6.42
CA GLN A 306 -13.69 -23.25 -5.14
C GLN A 306 -13.35 -21.76 -5.29
N VAL A 307 -12.32 -21.43 -6.09
CA VAL A 307 -11.97 -20.02 -6.35
C VAL A 307 -13.15 -19.29 -7.00
N ARG A 308 -13.76 -19.84 -8.08
CA ARG A 308 -14.92 -19.22 -8.74
C ARG A 308 -16.11 -19.02 -7.80
N GLU A 309 -16.36 -19.99 -6.92
CA GLU A 309 -17.46 -19.91 -5.95
C GLU A 309 -17.23 -18.80 -4.92
N VAL A 310 -15.99 -18.65 -4.41
CA VAL A 310 -15.65 -17.57 -3.47
C VAL A 310 -15.74 -16.21 -4.14
N VAL A 311 -15.20 -16.06 -5.36
CA VAL A 311 -15.30 -14.82 -6.13
C VAL A 311 -16.76 -14.44 -6.36
N ARG A 312 -17.60 -15.38 -6.86
CA ARG A 312 -19.02 -15.11 -7.09
C ARG A 312 -19.72 -14.63 -5.82
N ARG A 313 -19.50 -15.31 -4.67
CA ARG A 313 -20.10 -14.90 -3.39
C ARG A 313 -19.64 -13.50 -2.95
N ALA A 314 -18.37 -13.15 -3.15
CA ALA A 314 -17.88 -11.82 -2.81
C ALA A 314 -18.52 -10.73 -3.69
N VAL A 315 -18.63 -10.97 -4.99
CA VAL A 315 -19.28 -10.08 -5.95
C VAL A 315 -20.76 -9.90 -5.61
N ASP A 316 -21.51 -11.02 -5.45
CA ASP A 316 -22.94 -10.99 -5.12
C ASP A 316 -23.21 -10.23 -3.79
N ALA A 317 -22.32 -10.40 -2.79
CA ALA A 317 -22.47 -9.77 -1.49
C ALA A 317 -22.17 -8.25 -1.51
N CYS A 318 -21.39 -7.78 -2.47
CA CYS A 318 -21.06 -6.37 -2.66
C CYS A 318 -21.88 -5.69 -3.77
N GLN A 319 -22.85 -6.41 -4.35
CA GLN A 319 -23.77 -5.91 -5.40
C GLN A 319 -23.09 -5.53 -6.72
N GLY A 320 -21.99 -6.15 -7.03
CA GLY A 320 -21.24 -5.94 -8.27
C GLY A 320 -19.84 -5.47 -8.09
#